data_dc318d140ee42ee9065f8210e7c6400f
#
_entry.id   dc318d140ee42ee9065f8210e7c6400f
#
_cell.length_a   1.000
_cell.length_b   1.000
_cell.length_c   1.000
_cell.angle_alpha   90.00
_cell.angle_beta   90.00
_cell.angle_gamma   90.00
#
_symmetry.space_group_name_H-M   'P 1'
#
loop_
_entity.id
_entity.type
_entity.pdbx_description
1 polymer ?
#
loop_
_entity_poly.entity_id
_entity_poly.type
_entity_poly.pdbx_seq_one_letter_code
_entity_poly.pdbx_strand_id
1 'polypeptide(L)'
;MKIRHVFPLALLAAWPAPAFAHGDVVAENTSPWTMWQISPEIIVGLVLAGLVYWRGSRHGLVHEKWRIAAFFGGLLALFVALVSPVEELADHIFAVHQVEHMLLRTIAPMLLFLSRPQAAFVRGLPPGVSRFFAGRGWLRGIIDALRFPPVATTLFLAASYFWMYPAFHDMAILDKPIHYLWHVSLLVTGLLFFSVVFDRRPAPHGVGLGMRISMVVVAALGNIILGSILTFKGMPLYSAYLELGHMWHVSMLSDEQTGGLIMWIPGTMMFAVSALIVIHRWASEETRIADRRERTGRGGAVAKTSNGALALGLALFSLLMLLLAVSVVAVIDHPHSQQRDFGMAGAIPG
;
A
#
# COMPACT_ATOMS: atom_id res chain seq x y z
N MET A 1 1.32 26.06 -15.83
CA MET A 1 0.15 25.76 -14.95
C MET A 1 0.54 24.65 -13.99
N LYS A 2 0.98 25.02 -12.74
CA LYS A 2 1.71 24.13 -11.78
C LYS A 2 0.85 23.62 -10.60
N ILE A 3 -0.45 23.34 -10.83
CA ILE A 3 -1.42 23.01 -9.73
C ILE A 3 -1.54 21.50 -9.45
N ARG A 4 -0.72 20.67 -10.12
CA ARG A 4 -0.99 19.24 -10.31
C ARG A 4 -0.77 18.32 -9.08
N HIS A 5 -0.17 18.79 -7.97
CA HIS A 5 0.35 17.89 -6.94
C HIS A 5 -0.24 18.06 -5.53
N VAL A 6 -1.02 19.12 -5.27
CA VAL A 6 -1.50 19.46 -3.93
C VAL A 6 -2.80 18.75 -3.56
N PHE A 7 -3.59 18.33 -4.54
CA PHE A 7 -4.97 17.95 -4.34
C PHE A 7 -5.26 16.62 -3.65
N PRO A 8 -4.58 15.51 -3.94
CA PRO A 8 -4.98 14.24 -3.30
C PRO A 8 -4.62 14.15 -1.81
N LEU A 9 -3.59 14.89 -1.36
CA LEU A 9 -3.17 14.89 0.04
C LEU A 9 -4.02 15.82 0.93
N ALA A 10 -4.54 16.91 0.38
CA ALA A 10 -5.28 17.90 1.15
C ALA A 10 -6.72 17.47 1.49
N LEU A 11 -7.34 16.59 0.69
CA LEU A 11 -8.67 16.05 0.97
C LEU A 11 -8.69 15.06 2.13
N LEU A 12 -7.55 14.43 2.44
CA LEU A 12 -7.41 13.48 3.53
C LEU A 12 -7.08 14.17 4.87
N ALA A 13 -6.56 15.40 4.85
CA ALA A 13 -6.15 16.14 6.05
C ALA A 13 -7.30 16.89 6.77
N ALA A 14 -8.51 16.91 6.20
CA ALA A 14 -9.65 17.69 6.72
C ALA A 14 -10.67 16.83 7.48
N TRP A 15 -10.21 15.80 8.22
CA TRP A 15 -11.09 14.84 8.86
C TRP A 15 -11.25 15.11 10.37
N PRO A 16 -12.41 15.49 10.88
CA PRO A 16 -12.71 15.41 12.30
C PRO A 16 -13.15 13.97 12.64
N ALA A 17 -12.40 13.28 13.48
CA ALA A 17 -12.78 11.98 13.98
C ALA A 17 -13.79 12.12 15.14
N PRO A 18 -15.00 11.57 15.06
CA PRO A 18 -15.80 11.31 16.23
C PRO A 18 -15.31 10.03 16.92
N ALA A 19 -15.09 10.14 18.23
CA ALA A 19 -14.74 9.02 19.07
C ALA A 19 -15.98 8.14 19.32
N PHE A 20 -16.05 6.98 18.69
CA PHE A 20 -16.94 5.90 19.11
C PHE A 20 -16.13 4.80 19.76
N ALA A 21 -16.50 4.46 21.00
CA ALA A 21 -15.90 3.37 21.76
C ALA A 21 -16.34 2.03 21.15
N HIS A 22 -15.42 1.19 20.75
CA HIS A 22 -15.63 -0.22 20.53
C HIS A 22 -14.55 -0.96 21.29
N GLY A 23 -14.93 -1.82 22.11
CA GLY A 23 -14.19 -2.72 22.96
C GLY A 23 -15.12 -3.81 23.39
N ASP A 24 -16.05 -4.20 22.51
CA ASP A 24 -16.91 -5.34 22.79
C ASP A 24 -16.11 -6.60 22.52
N VAL A 25 -15.91 -7.39 23.59
CA VAL A 25 -15.38 -8.74 23.47
C VAL A 25 -16.29 -9.53 22.52
N VAL A 26 -15.80 -9.79 21.33
CA VAL A 26 -16.57 -10.49 20.31
C VAL A 26 -16.83 -11.92 20.77
N ALA A 27 -18.10 -12.31 20.85
CA ALA A 27 -18.46 -13.66 21.20
C ALA A 27 -17.88 -14.66 20.19
N GLU A 28 -17.32 -15.77 20.68
CA GLU A 28 -16.58 -16.79 19.95
C GLU A 28 -17.32 -17.37 18.71
N ASN A 29 -18.65 -17.14 18.63
CA ASN A 29 -19.53 -17.61 17.56
C ASN A 29 -20.04 -16.49 16.63
N THR A 30 -19.48 -15.27 16.69
CA THR A 30 -19.94 -14.17 15.82
C THR A 30 -19.44 -14.41 14.39
N SER A 31 -20.36 -14.41 13.42
CA SER A 31 -19.98 -14.56 12.01
C SER A 31 -19.22 -13.32 11.53
N PRO A 32 -18.01 -13.48 10.96
CA PRO A 32 -17.24 -12.34 10.43
C PRO A 32 -18.03 -11.48 9.44
N TRP A 33 -18.93 -12.09 8.69
CA TRP A 33 -19.73 -11.40 7.66
C TRP A 33 -20.78 -10.44 8.20
N THR A 34 -21.04 -10.44 9.51
CA THR A 34 -21.96 -9.52 10.17
C THR A 34 -21.25 -8.32 10.81
N MET A 35 -19.93 -8.32 10.83
CA MET A 35 -19.10 -7.33 11.52
C MET A 35 -18.74 -6.14 10.61
N TRP A 36 -19.73 -5.35 10.24
CA TRP A 36 -19.52 -4.16 9.41
C TRP A 36 -19.36 -2.92 10.30
N GLN A 37 -18.20 -2.27 10.21
CA GLN A 37 -17.99 -0.95 10.82
C GLN A 37 -18.48 0.15 9.86
N ILE A 38 -19.71 0.58 10.02
CA ILE A 38 -20.25 1.66 9.20
C ILE A 38 -19.77 3.00 9.76
N SER A 39 -18.68 3.53 9.23
CA SER A 39 -18.17 4.88 9.50
C SER A 39 -18.70 5.85 8.45
N PRO A 40 -19.77 6.63 8.75
CA PRO A 40 -20.42 7.50 7.76
C PRO A 40 -19.45 8.50 7.13
N GLU A 41 -18.51 9.00 7.92
CA GLU A 41 -17.48 9.94 7.50
C GLU A 41 -16.55 9.33 6.43
N ILE A 42 -16.10 8.08 6.57
CA ILE A 42 -15.27 7.40 5.59
C ILE A 42 -16.06 7.20 4.30
N ILE A 43 -17.30 6.71 4.41
CA ILE A 43 -18.18 6.49 3.27
C ILE A 43 -18.43 7.80 2.51
N VAL A 44 -18.76 8.88 3.22
CA VAL A 44 -18.96 10.21 2.62
C VAL A 44 -17.67 10.68 1.92
N GLY A 45 -16.50 10.51 2.54
CA GLY A 45 -15.23 10.86 1.93
C GLY A 45 -14.95 10.09 0.63
N LEU A 46 -15.16 8.76 0.63
CA LEU A 46 -14.98 7.92 -0.55
C LEU A 46 -15.98 8.28 -1.66
N VAL A 47 -17.25 8.50 -1.31
CA VAL A 47 -18.28 8.91 -2.28
C VAL A 47 -17.97 10.27 -2.88
N LEU A 48 -17.58 11.26 -2.07
CA LEU A 48 -17.18 12.58 -2.57
C LEU A 48 -15.96 12.50 -3.48
N ALA A 49 -14.94 11.73 -3.11
CA ALA A 49 -13.77 11.51 -3.95
C ALA A 49 -14.17 10.88 -5.30
N GLY A 50 -15.04 9.86 -5.26
CA GLY A 50 -15.60 9.22 -6.44
C GLY A 50 -16.37 10.17 -7.35
N LEU A 51 -17.26 10.99 -6.78
CA LEU A 51 -18.06 11.97 -7.52
C LEU A 51 -17.20 13.06 -8.16
N VAL A 52 -16.23 13.60 -7.42
CA VAL A 52 -15.29 14.62 -7.92
C VAL A 52 -14.47 14.05 -9.08
N TYR A 53 -13.93 12.84 -8.91
CA TYR A 53 -13.18 12.18 -9.97
C TYR A 53 -14.05 11.90 -11.21
N TRP A 54 -15.24 11.35 -11.02
CA TRP A 54 -16.17 11.04 -12.09
C TRP A 54 -16.61 12.30 -12.86
N ARG A 55 -16.98 13.37 -12.14
CA ARG A 55 -17.32 14.67 -12.74
C ARG A 55 -16.15 15.21 -13.58
N GLY A 56 -14.93 15.17 -13.06
CA GLY A 56 -13.74 15.67 -13.77
C GLY A 56 -13.33 14.80 -14.96
N SER A 57 -13.57 13.50 -14.89
CA SER A 57 -13.23 12.55 -15.97
C SER A 57 -14.16 12.68 -17.19
N ARG A 58 -15.42 13.10 -17.00
CA ARG A 58 -16.39 13.33 -18.09
C ARG A 58 -15.96 14.40 -19.10
N HIS A 59 -15.07 15.31 -18.72
CA HIS A 59 -14.58 16.38 -19.60
C HIS A 59 -13.47 15.93 -20.58
N GLY A 60 -13.43 14.65 -20.96
CA GLY A 60 -12.57 14.14 -22.02
C GLY A 60 -11.08 14.04 -21.68
N LEU A 61 -10.70 14.14 -20.41
CA LEU A 61 -9.29 14.03 -19.97
C LEU A 61 -8.80 12.60 -19.74
N VAL A 62 -9.73 11.71 -19.43
CA VAL A 62 -9.43 10.30 -19.14
C VAL A 62 -10.11 9.46 -20.20
N HIS A 63 -9.45 9.30 -21.36
CA HIS A 63 -9.97 8.45 -22.45
C HIS A 63 -9.76 6.95 -22.17
N GLU A 64 -8.88 6.61 -21.25
CA GLU A 64 -8.50 5.21 -20.99
C GLU A 64 -9.36 4.63 -19.88
N LYS A 65 -10.30 3.74 -20.21
CA LYS A 65 -11.24 3.07 -19.28
C LYS A 65 -10.53 2.41 -18.10
N TRP A 66 -9.36 1.84 -18.31
CA TRP A 66 -8.58 1.20 -17.24
C TRP A 66 -8.16 2.16 -16.12
N ARG A 67 -7.98 3.46 -16.41
CA ARG A 67 -7.66 4.46 -15.38
C ARG A 67 -8.84 4.76 -14.47
N ILE A 68 -10.04 4.78 -15.07
CA ILE A 68 -11.28 4.92 -14.31
C ILE A 68 -11.42 3.68 -13.40
N ALA A 69 -11.23 2.49 -13.96
CA ALA A 69 -11.24 1.26 -13.18
C ALA A 69 -10.17 1.25 -12.06
N ALA A 70 -8.96 1.72 -12.34
CA ALA A 70 -7.90 1.83 -11.34
C ALA A 70 -8.27 2.81 -10.20
N PHE A 71 -8.91 3.96 -10.52
CA PHE A 71 -9.35 4.89 -9.50
C PHE A 71 -10.41 4.27 -8.57
N PHE A 72 -11.46 3.71 -9.16
CA PHE A 72 -12.52 3.07 -8.38
C PHE A 72 -12.04 1.80 -7.68
N GLY A 73 -11.08 1.06 -8.27
CA GLY A 73 -10.38 -0.04 -7.59
C GLY A 73 -9.60 0.42 -6.37
N GLY A 74 -8.96 1.58 -6.44
CA GLY A 74 -8.30 2.20 -5.28
C GLY A 74 -9.29 2.62 -4.18
N LEU A 75 -10.45 3.20 -4.55
CA LEU A 75 -11.51 3.51 -3.59
C LEU A 75 -12.14 2.24 -3.00
N LEU A 76 -12.31 1.19 -3.80
CA LEU A 76 -12.79 -0.11 -3.32
C LEU A 76 -11.80 -0.74 -2.33
N ALA A 77 -10.50 -0.64 -2.58
CA ALA A 77 -9.49 -1.11 -1.63
C ALA A 77 -9.55 -0.37 -0.30
N LEU A 78 -9.76 0.97 -0.32
CA LEU A 78 -9.98 1.75 0.90
C LEU A 78 -11.30 1.38 1.59
N PHE A 79 -12.36 1.13 0.85
CA PHE A 79 -13.64 0.71 1.40
C PHE A 79 -13.53 -0.67 2.08
N VAL A 80 -12.85 -1.62 1.43
CA VAL A 80 -12.61 -2.95 1.99
C VAL A 80 -11.76 -2.86 3.26
N ALA A 81 -10.73 -2.03 3.27
CA ALA A 81 -9.89 -1.86 4.44
C ALA A 81 -10.63 -1.22 5.62
N LEU A 82 -11.40 -0.14 5.40
CA LEU A 82 -11.86 0.76 6.46
C LEU A 82 -13.35 0.64 6.82
N VAL A 83 -14.13 -0.15 6.09
CA VAL A 83 -15.60 -0.23 6.28
C VAL A 83 -16.11 -1.66 6.28
N SER A 84 -15.37 -2.59 5.65
CA SER A 84 -15.80 -4.00 5.57
C SER A 84 -15.43 -4.76 6.85
N PRO A 85 -15.88 -6.01 6.99
CA PRO A 85 -15.49 -6.88 8.11
C PRO A 85 -13.98 -7.07 8.29
N VAL A 86 -13.15 -6.64 7.35
CA VAL A 86 -11.68 -6.69 7.47
C VAL A 86 -11.19 -5.79 8.60
N GLU A 87 -11.77 -4.62 8.79
CA GLU A 87 -11.44 -3.68 9.88
C GLU A 87 -11.66 -4.33 11.26
N GLU A 88 -12.85 -4.89 11.50
CA GLU A 88 -13.18 -5.52 12.78
C GLU A 88 -12.35 -6.79 13.04
N LEU A 89 -12.16 -7.60 12.00
CA LEU A 89 -11.30 -8.78 12.10
C LEU A 89 -9.83 -8.42 12.35
N ALA A 90 -9.38 -7.28 11.86
CA ALA A 90 -8.02 -6.78 12.06
C ALA A 90 -7.73 -6.46 13.53
N ASP A 91 -8.73 -6.05 14.31
CA ASP A 91 -8.59 -5.81 15.75
C ASP A 91 -8.37 -7.12 16.54
N HIS A 92 -8.74 -8.27 15.98
CA HIS A 92 -8.67 -9.58 16.64
C HIS A 92 -7.63 -10.55 16.04
N ILE A 93 -7.16 -10.29 14.82
CA ILE A 93 -6.27 -11.17 14.08
C ILE A 93 -5.18 -10.36 13.39
N PHE A 94 -3.94 -10.53 13.83
CA PHE A 94 -2.80 -9.80 13.30
C PHE A 94 -2.57 -10.02 11.80
N ALA A 95 -2.78 -11.25 11.30
CA ALA A 95 -2.65 -11.55 9.88
C ALA A 95 -3.65 -10.75 9.02
N VAL A 96 -4.90 -10.60 9.47
CA VAL A 96 -5.91 -9.78 8.79
C VAL A 96 -5.54 -8.30 8.85
N HIS A 97 -5.03 -7.83 9.98
CA HIS A 97 -4.52 -6.47 10.13
C HIS A 97 -3.40 -6.16 9.13
N GLN A 98 -2.51 -7.11 8.83
CA GLN A 98 -1.50 -6.91 7.79
C GLN A 98 -2.09 -6.84 6.36
N VAL A 99 -3.19 -7.56 6.08
CA VAL A 99 -3.93 -7.42 4.81
C VAL A 99 -4.53 -6.01 4.70
N GLU A 100 -5.16 -5.54 5.76
CA GLU A 100 -5.73 -4.18 5.83
C GLU A 100 -4.65 -3.11 5.55
N HIS A 101 -3.52 -3.19 6.25
CA HIS A 101 -2.40 -2.26 6.04
C HIS A 101 -1.81 -2.33 4.63
N MET A 102 -1.78 -3.50 4.01
CA MET A 102 -1.36 -3.65 2.61
C MET A 102 -2.33 -2.93 1.66
N LEU A 103 -3.64 -3.02 1.93
CA LEU A 103 -4.65 -2.29 1.17
C LEU A 103 -4.47 -0.77 1.31
N LEU A 104 -4.31 -0.27 2.52
CA LEU A 104 -4.18 1.16 2.83
C LEU A 104 -2.87 1.77 2.31
N ARG A 105 -1.76 1.11 2.57
CA ARG A 105 -0.42 1.65 2.33
C ARG A 105 0.07 1.44 0.91
N THR A 106 -0.32 0.33 0.27
CA THR A 106 0.28 -0.10 -1.00
C THR A 106 -0.74 -0.16 -2.13
N ILE A 107 -1.80 -0.97 -2.01
CA ILE A 107 -2.71 -1.24 -3.11
C ILE A 107 -3.54 -0.01 -3.48
N ALA A 108 -4.20 0.61 -2.51
CA ALA A 108 -5.03 1.78 -2.79
C ALA A 108 -4.19 2.97 -3.31
N PRO A 109 -3.07 3.40 -2.67
CA PRO A 109 -2.23 4.46 -3.19
C PRO A 109 -1.67 4.17 -4.59
N MET A 110 -1.24 2.93 -4.84
CA MET A 110 -0.75 2.51 -6.15
C MET A 110 -1.82 2.69 -7.24
N LEU A 111 -3.02 2.17 -7.04
CA LEU A 111 -4.13 2.26 -7.98
C LEU A 111 -4.59 3.70 -8.19
N LEU A 112 -4.69 4.48 -7.11
CA LEU A 112 -5.06 5.89 -7.18
C LEU A 112 -4.07 6.69 -8.02
N PHE A 113 -2.76 6.52 -7.83
CA PHE A 113 -1.76 7.25 -8.64
C PHE A 113 -1.63 6.72 -10.08
N LEU A 114 -1.91 5.44 -10.32
CA LEU A 114 -2.01 4.88 -11.67
C LEU A 114 -3.14 5.51 -12.49
N SER A 115 -4.24 5.88 -11.85
CA SER A 115 -5.40 6.51 -12.48
C SER A 115 -5.15 7.94 -12.96
N ARG A 116 -4.09 8.61 -12.46
CA ARG A 116 -3.79 10.05 -12.70
C ARG A 116 -4.91 10.98 -12.21
N PRO A 117 -5.27 10.94 -10.95
CA PRO A 117 -6.45 11.63 -10.44
C PRO A 117 -6.33 13.15 -10.48
N GLN A 118 -5.11 13.72 -10.52
CA GLN A 118 -4.85 15.14 -10.34
C GLN A 118 -5.62 16.03 -11.34
N ALA A 119 -5.64 15.64 -12.63
CA ALA A 119 -6.32 16.43 -13.66
C ALA A 119 -7.85 16.35 -13.51
N ALA A 120 -8.37 15.16 -13.14
CA ALA A 120 -9.79 14.96 -12.89
C ALA A 120 -10.25 15.73 -11.64
N PHE A 121 -9.47 15.68 -10.54
CA PHE A 121 -9.80 16.42 -9.31
C PHE A 121 -9.82 17.94 -9.54
N VAL A 122 -8.80 18.51 -10.21
CA VAL A 122 -8.76 19.95 -10.49
C VAL A 122 -9.99 20.45 -11.26
N ARG A 123 -10.54 19.61 -12.17
CA ARG A 123 -11.72 19.97 -12.97
C ARG A 123 -13.04 19.56 -12.30
N GLY A 124 -13.03 18.52 -11.49
CA GLY A 124 -14.22 18.04 -10.77
C GLY A 124 -14.59 18.91 -9.59
N LEU A 125 -13.62 19.58 -8.97
CA LEU A 125 -13.82 20.46 -7.83
C LEU A 125 -14.40 21.83 -8.26
N PRO A 126 -15.20 22.45 -7.38
CA PRO A 126 -15.64 23.82 -7.57
C PRO A 126 -14.45 24.77 -7.78
N PRO A 127 -14.57 25.79 -8.69
CA PRO A 127 -13.45 26.69 -8.99
C PRO A 127 -12.89 27.45 -7.79
N GLY A 128 -13.72 27.72 -6.77
CA GLY A 128 -13.28 28.35 -5.52
C GLY A 128 -12.29 27.51 -4.74
N VAL A 129 -12.60 26.20 -4.60
CA VAL A 129 -11.76 25.23 -3.88
C VAL A 129 -10.44 25.02 -4.63
N SER A 130 -10.49 24.84 -5.94
CA SER A 130 -9.27 24.67 -6.74
C SER A 130 -8.34 25.88 -6.69
N ARG A 131 -8.90 27.10 -6.71
CA ARG A 131 -8.14 28.36 -6.57
C ARG A 131 -7.53 28.53 -5.18
N PHE A 132 -8.27 28.18 -4.12
CA PHE A 132 -7.80 28.23 -2.75
C PHE A 132 -6.49 27.43 -2.55
N PHE A 133 -6.45 26.19 -3.04
CA PHE A 133 -5.23 25.38 -2.96
C PHE A 133 -4.13 25.84 -3.95
N ALA A 134 -4.54 26.33 -5.12
CA ALA A 134 -3.61 26.84 -6.12
C ALA A 134 -2.83 28.07 -5.66
N GLY A 135 -3.42 28.94 -4.86
CA GLY A 135 -2.84 30.20 -4.41
C GLY A 135 -1.78 30.06 -3.31
N ARG A 136 -1.67 28.91 -2.63
CA ARG A 136 -0.80 28.75 -1.47
C ARG A 136 0.58 28.19 -1.84
N GLY A 137 1.52 29.07 -2.12
CA GLY A 137 2.90 28.71 -2.48
C GLY A 137 3.64 27.91 -1.42
N TRP A 138 3.44 28.22 -0.12
CA TRP A 138 4.06 27.51 0.99
C TRP A 138 3.65 26.03 1.06
N LEU A 139 2.36 25.71 0.80
CA LEU A 139 1.87 24.34 0.77
C LEU A 139 2.53 23.52 -0.34
N ARG A 140 2.77 24.15 -1.50
CA ARG A 140 3.54 23.51 -2.59
C ARG A 140 4.97 23.23 -2.17
N GLY A 141 5.62 24.17 -1.50
CA GLY A 141 6.99 24.00 -1.00
C GLY A 141 7.10 22.81 -0.05
N ILE A 142 6.17 22.68 0.89
CA ILE A 142 6.10 21.51 1.80
C ILE A 142 5.91 20.21 1.02
N ILE A 143 4.93 20.16 0.10
CA ILE A 143 4.66 18.96 -0.68
C ILE A 143 5.84 18.60 -1.58
N ASP A 144 6.49 19.58 -2.21
CA ASP A 144 7.67 19.31 -3.05
C ASP A 144 8.85 18.82 -2.18
N ALA A 145 9.03 19.33 -0.97
CA ALA A 145 10.03 18.84 -0.02
C ALA A 145 9.73 17.39 0.44
N LEU A 146 8.48 17.10 0.81
CA LEU A 146 8.05 15.76 1.19
C LEU A 146 8.15 14.76 0.03
N ARG A 147 7.99 15.22 -1.21
CA ARG A 147 8.15 14.42 -2.43
C ARG A 147 9.60 14.25 -2.87
N PHE A 148 10.55 14.80 -2.16
CA PHE A 148 11.96 14.46 -2.41
C PHE A 148 12.15 12.94 -2.21
N PRO A 149 12.69 12.21 -3.22
CA PRO A 149 12.66 10.74 -3.24
C PRO A 149 13.18 10.06 -1.95
N PRO A 150 14.32 10.44 -1.37
CA PRO A 150 14.76 9.90 -0.09
C PRO A 150 13.77 10.16 1.05
N VAL A 151 13.21 11.37 1.14
CA VAL A 151 12.24 11.73 2.20
C VAL A 151 10.98 10.89 2.06
N ALA A 152 10.40 10.81 0.87
CA ALA A 152 9.21 10.02 0.64
C ALA A 152 9.42 8.53 0.95
N THR A 153 10.59 7.96 0.60
CA THR A 153 10.95 6.58 0.87
C THR A 153 11.15 6.34 2.37
N THR A 154 11.88 7.26 3.04
CA THR A 154 12.11 7.16 4.49
C THR A 154 10.81 7.26 5.27
N LEU A 155 9.92 8.21 4.95
CA LEU A 155 8.62 8.33 5.61
C LEU A 155 7.75 7.09 5.40
N PHE A 156 7.76 6.53 4.19
CA PHE A 156 7.04 5.31 3.86
C PHE A 156 7.51 4.11 4.69
N LEU A 157 8.80 3.93 4.87
CA LEU A 157 9.36 2.86 5.71
C LEU A 157 9.20 3.17 7.20
N ALA A 158 9.52 4.40 7.61
CA ALA A 158 9.46 4.81 9.01
C ALA A 158 8.06 4.62 9.60
N ALA A 159 6.99 4.94 8.86
CA ALA A 159 5.63 4.71 9.32
C ALA A 159 5.38 3.23 9.64
N SER A 160 5.88 2.28 8.80
CA SER A 160 5.70 0.86 9.08
C SER A 160 6.52 0.38 10.25
N TYR A 161 7.79 0.75 10.33
CA TYR A 161 8.66 0.33 11.42
C TYR A 161 8.22 0.91 12.77
N PHE A 162 7.75 2.17 12.78
CA PHE A 162 7.23 2.82 13.98
C PHE A 162 6.03 2.06 14.56
N TRP A 163 5.03 1.78 13.71
CA TRP A 163 3.82 1.12 14.16
C TRP A 163 3.99 -0.39 14.39
N MET A 164 5.03 -1.03 13.87
CA MET A 164 5.36 -2.42 14.18
C MET A 164 6.20 -2.56 15.46
N TYR A 165 6.63 -1.47 16.09
CA TYR A 165 7.26 -1.53 17.40
C TYR A 165 6.21 -1.90 18.47
N PRO A 166 6.41 -2.95 19.29
CA PRO A 166 5.34 -3.53 20.11
C PRO A 166 4.56 -2.54 20.97
N ALA A 167 5.26 -1.65 21.66
CA ALA A 167 4.59 -0.67 22.55
C ALA A 167 3.66 0.30 21.79
N PHE A 168 4.03 0.73 20.57
CA PHE A 168 3.18 1.61 19.76
C PHE A 168 2.07 0.83 19.06
N HIS A 169 2.34 -0.42 18.70
CA HIS A 169 1.38 -1.33 18.13
C HIS A 169 0.23 -1.60 19.11
N ASP A 170 0.56 -2.10 20.30
CA ASP A 170 -0.44 -2.41 21.34
C ASP A 170 -1.24 -1.16 21.75
N MET A 171 -0.54 0.00 21.93
CA MET A 171 -1.22 1.26 22.18
C MET A 171 -2.23 1.64 21.08
N ALA A 172 -1.87 1.42 19.81
CA ALA A 172 -2.75 1.78 18.70
C ALA A 172 -3.93 0.81 18.53
N ILE A 173 -3.76 -0.47 18.85
CA ILE A 173 -4.86 -1.45 18.84
C ILE A 173 -5.87 -1.15 19.96
N LEU A 174 -5.39 -0.73 21.16
CA LEU A 174 -6.25 -0.48 22.30
C LEU A 174 -6.87 0.94 22.32
N ASP A 175 -6.35 1.88 21.54
CA ASP A 175 -6.82 3.27 21.49
C ASP A 175 -7.24 3.67 20.06
N LYS A 176 -8.53 3.82 19.82
CA LYS A 176 -9.09 4.12 18.50
C LYS A 176 -8.59 5.41 17.85
N PRO A 177 -8.51 6.55 18.51
CA PRO A 177 -7.88 7.76 17.95
C PRO A 177 -6.47 7.50 17.44
N ILE A 178 -5.67 6.70 18.16
CA ILE A 178 -4.31 6.35 17.76
C ILE A 178 -4.34 5.37 16.58
N HIS A 179 -5.27 4.42 16.56
CA HIS A 179 -5.50 3.51 15.43
C HIS A 179 -5.84 4.27 14.14
N TYR A 180 -6.76 5.25 14.21
CA TYR A 180 -7.04 6.14 13.09
C TYR A 180 -5.80 6.93 12.62
N LEU A 181 -4.99 7.43 13.55
CA LEU A 181 -3.73 8.11 13.21
C LEU A 181 -2.78 7.16 12.49
N TRP A 182 -2.72 5.90 12.89
CA TRP A 182 -1.96 4.86 12.23
C TRP A 182 -2.42 4.70 10.77
N HIS A 183 -3.70 4.43 10.53
CA HIS A 183 -4.25 4.26 9.19
C HIS A 183 -4.01 5.50 8.30
N VAL A 184 -4.25 6.70 8.82
CA VAL A 184 -3.99 7.95 8.10
C VAL A 184 -2.51 8.09 7.76
N SER A 185 -1.61 7.78 8.68
CA SER A 185 -0.16 7.86 8.46
C SER A 185 0.31 6.90 7.37
N LEU A 186 -0.18 5.66 7.37
CA LEU A 186 0.11 4.66 6.33
C LEU A 186 -0.42 5.08 4.96
N LEU A 187 -1.67 5.56 4.90
CA LEU A 187 -2.29 6.02 3.66
C LEU A 187 -1.56 7.24 3.09
N VAL A 188 -1.27 8.24 3.92
CA VAL A 188 -0.58 9.48 3.49
C VAL A 188 0.83 9.19 3.01
N THR A 189 1.59 8.37 3.74
CA THR A 189 2.96 8.00 3.32
C THR A 189 2.96 7.11 2.08
N GLY A 190 1.98 6.21 1.93
CA GLY A 190 1.74 5.45 0.71
C GLY A 190 1.43 6.33 -0.49
N LEU A 191 0.48 7.27 -0.35
CA LEU A 191 0.15 8.25 -1.38
C LEU A 191 1.36 9.10 -1.76
N LEU A 192 2.13 9.56 -0.77
CA LEU A 192 3.35 10.33 -1.01
C LEU A 192 4.36 9.53 -1.82
N PHE A 193 4.67 8.31 -1.40
CA PHE A 193 5.61 7.40 -2.06
C PHE A 193 5.21 7.12 -3.51
N PHE A 194 3.99 6.65 -3.76
CA PHE A 194 3.53 6.32 -5.11
C PHE A 194 3.33 7.57 -5.99
N SER A 195 3.11 8.75 -5.40
CA SER A 195 3.09 10.02 -6.15
C SER A 195 4.44 10.32 -6.82
N VAL A 196 5.53 9.85 -6.22
CA VAL A 196 6.89 10.02 -6.75
C VAL A 196 7.25 8.87 -7.69
N VAL A 197 6.99 7.63 -7.30
CA VAL A 197 7.26 6.43 -8.11
C VAL A 197 6.58 6.52 -9.48
N PHE A 198 5.33 7.00 -9.53
CA PHE A 198 4.56 7.13 -10.77
C PHE A 198 4.59 8.54 -11.38
N ASP A 199 5.49 9.41 -10.93
CA ASP A 199 5.67 10.72 -11.55
C ASP A 199 6.09 10.58 -13.02
N ARG A 200 5.41 11.31 -13.90
CA ARG A 200 5.62 11.26 -15.35
C ARG A 200 6.33 12.47 -15.91
N ARG A 201 6.68 13.40 -15.07
CA ARG A 201 7.42 14.57 -15.52
C ARG A 201 8.80 14.13 -16.01
N PRO A 202 9.22 14.57 -17.20
CA PRO A 202 10.58 14.27 -17.64
C PRO A 202 11.60 15.00 -16.75
N ALA A 203 12.80 14.46 -16.64
CA ALA A 203 13.91 15.16 -16.02
C ALA A 203 14.22 16.48 -16.78
N PRO A 204 14.58 17.58 -16.12
CA PRO A 204 14.90 17.73 -14.69
C PRO A 204 13.67 18.02 -13.80
N HIS A 205 12.47 18.18 -14.36
CA HIS A 205 11.27 18.55 -13.59
C HIS A 205 10.61 17.38 -12.84
N GLY A 206 10.93 16.17 -13.22
CA GLY A 206 10.49 14.93 -12.58
C GLY A 206 11.66 14.06 -12.14
N VAL A 207 11.33 13.01 -11.39
CA VAL A 207 12.31 12.07 -10.86
C VAL A 207 12.76 11.11 -11.96
N GLY A 208 14.06 10.94 -12.15
CA GLY A 208 14.65 10.02 -13.13
C GLY A 208 14.27 8.55 -12.84
N LEU A 209 14.32 7.71 -13.89
CA LEU A 209 13.96 6.29 -13.80
C LEU A 209 14.76 5.56 -12.72
N GLY A 210 16.10 5.73 -12.72
CA GLY A 210 16.97 5.05 -11.77
C GLY A 210 16.56 5.31 -10.31
N MET A 211 16.30 6.57 -9.97
CA MET A 211 15.86 6.94 -8.62
C MET A 211 14.50 6.33 -8.26
N ARG A 212 13.52 6.29 -9.19
CA ARG A 212 12.22 5.66 -8.94
C ARG A 212 12.34 4.15 -8.70
N ILE A 213 13.20 3.47 -9.45
CA ILE A 213 13.50 2.05 -9.23
C ILE A 213 14.22 1.86 -7.90
N SER A 214 15.21 2.70 -7.57
CA SER A 214 15.90 2.64 -6.28
C SER A 214 14.93 2.80 -5.10
N MET A 215 13.96 3.73 -5.18
CA MET A 215 12.92 3.88 -4.18
C MET A 215 12.12 2.58 -3.98
N VAL A 216 11.70 1.95 -5.08
CA VAL A 216 10.93 0.70 -5.03
C VAL A 216 11.75 -0.45 -4.45
N VAL A 217 13.02 -0.57 -4.84
CA VAL A 217 13.94 -1.59 -4.31
C VAL A 217 14.20 -1.39 -2.82
N VAL A 218 14.47 -0.16 -2.37
CA VAL A 218 14.69 0.14 -0.95
C VAL A 218 13.43 -0.14 -0.13
N ALA A 219 12.25 0.23 -0.65
CA ALA A 219 10.97 -0.07 0.01
C ALA A 219 10.72 -1.59 0.09
N ALA A 220 11.02 -2.34 -0.97
CA ALA A 220 10.90 -3.80 -0.97
C ALA A 220 11.85 -4.44 0.05
N LEU A 221 13.12 -4.04 0.08
CA LEU A 221 14.10 -4.56 1.04
C LEU A 221 13.69 -4.24 2.49
N GLY A 222 13.28 -3.01 2.78
CA GLY A 222 12.79 -2.65 4.10
C GLY A 222 11.56 -3.46 4.52
N ASN A 223 10.65 -3.71 3.60
CA ASN A 223 9.46 -4.54 3.84
C ASN A 223 9.83 -6.02 4.08
N ILE A 224 10.78 -6.57 3.33
CA ILE A 224 11.31 -7.93 3.53
C ILE A 224 11.94 -8.07 4.91
N ILE A 225 12.81 -7.13 5.30
CA ILE A 225 13.49 -7.17 6.61
C ILE A 225 12.45 -7.15 7.74
N LEU A 226 11.49 -6.23 7.71
CA LEU A 226 10.48 -6.12 8.76
C LEU A 226 9.59 -7.35 8.83
N GLY A 227 9.07 -7.81 7.68
CA GLY A 227 8.21 -8.98 7.62
C GLY A 227 8.93 -10.28 7.99
N SER A 228 10.22 -10.44 7.63
CA SER A 228 11.00 -11.62 8.02
C SER A 228 11.28 -11.65 9.53
N ILE A 229 11.54 -10.51 10.17
CA ILE A 229 11.66 -10.43 11.63
C ILE A 229 10.38 -10.97 12.30
N LEU A 230 9.20 -10.57 11.80
CA LEU A 230 7.93 -11.05 12.33
C LEU A 230 7.69 -12.54 12.04
N THR A 231 8.07 -13.00 10.85
CA THR A 231 7.88 -14.39 10.43
C THR A 231 8.74 -15.37 11.21
N PHE A 232 10.01 -15.03 11.49
CA PHE A 232 10.98 -15.95 12.09
C PHE A 232 11.16 -15.81 13.61
N LYS A 233 10.34 -15.00 14.26
CA LYS A 233 10.40 -14.84 15.72
C LYS A 233 9.94 -16.10 16.44
N GLY A 234 10.47 -16.32 17.64
CA GLY A 234 10.16 -17.51 18.47
C GLY A 234 9.12 -17.26 19.56
N MET A 235 8.58 -16.01 19.72
CA MET A 235 7.59 -15.67 20.74
C MET A 235 6.64 -14.60 20.22
N PRO A 236 5.38 -14.56 20.73
CA PRO A 236 4.45 -13.47 20.46
C PRO A 236 5.01 -12.12 20.90
N LEU A 237 4.70 -11.06 20.18
CA LEU A 237 5.15 -9.69 20.47
C LEU A 237 4.01 -8.75 20.87
N TYR A 238 2.78 -9.00 20.41
CA TYR A 238 1.66 -8.08 20.52
C TYR A 238 0.61 -8.60 21.49
N SER A 239 0.57 -8.01 22.70
CA SER A 239 -0.34 -8.44 23.78
C SER A 239 -1.77 -7.93 23.58
N ALA A 240 -1.97 -6.87 22.82
CA ALA A 240 -3.28 -6.24 22.62
C ALA A 240 -4.34 -7.21 22.08
N TYR A 241 -3.95 -8.12 21.18
CA TYR A 241 -4.88 -9.14 20.63
C TYR A 241 -5.37 -10.15 21.66
N LEU A 242 -4.63 -10.37 22.76
CA LEU A 242 -5.10 -11.17 23.87
C LEU A 242 -6.13 -10.40 24.71
N GLU A 243 -5.94 -9.10 24.88
CA GLU A 243 -6.85 -8.24 25.66
C GLU A 243 -8.21 -8.08 24.97
N LEU A 244 -8.22 -7.91 23.64
CA LEU A 244 -9.45 -7.79 22.85
C LEU A 244 -10.11 -9.14 22.55
N GLY A 245 -9.43 -10.25 22.82
CA GLY A 245 -9.89 -11.60 22.51
C GLY A 245 -9.50 -12.03 21.10
N HIS A 246 -8.60 -13.00 21.02
CA HIS A 246 -8.12 -13.56 19.75
C HIS A 246 -9.20 -14.48 19.14
N MET A 247 -9.57 -14.21 17.91
CA MET A 247 -10.54 -15.03 17.18
C MET A 247 -9.87 -16.26 16.57
N TRP A 248 -10.66 -17.32 16.42
CA TRP A 248 -10.26 -18.63 15.91
C TRP A 248 -9.17 -19.31 16.77
N HIS A 249 -9.13 -20.63 16.78
CA HIS A 249 -8.19 -21.43 17.58
C HIS A 249 -6.77 -21.47 16.97
N VAL A 250 -6.27 -20.31 16.52
CA VAL A 250 -4.91 -20.15 16.00
C VAL A 250 -4.03 -19.61 17.13
N SER A 251 -2.81 -20.12 17.27
CA SER A 251 -1.89 -19.58 18.28
C SER A 251 -1.45 -18.17 17.91
N MET A 252 -1.30 -17.28 18.90
CA MET A 252 -0.82 -15.91 18.70
C MET A 252 0.48 -15.87 17.89
N LEU A 253 1.42 -16.77 18.19
CA LEU A 253 2.68 -16.84 17.46
C LEU A 253 2.46 -17.16 15.97
N SER A 254 1.61 -18.14 15.67
CA SER A 254 1.30 -18.52 14.28
C SER A 254 0.60 -17.41 13.50
N ASP A 255 -0.31 -16.69 14.15
CA ASP A 255 -1.01 -15.54 13.58
C ASP A 255 -0.02 -14.41 13.24
N GLU A 256 0.83 -14.04 14.18
CA GLU A 256 1.84 -13.02 13.97
C GLU A 256 2.89 -13.41 12.91
N GLN A 257 3.30 -14.69 12.86
CA GLN A 257 4.19 -15.21 11.81
C GLN A 257 3.50 -15.15 10.44
N THR A 258 2.22 -15.51 10.36
CA THR A 258 1.42 -15.42 9.14
C THR A 258 1.25 -13.97 8.68
N GLY A 259 1.01 -13.05 9.61
CA GLY A 259 0.99 -11.61 9.30
C GLY A 259 2.32 -11.10 8.77
N GLY A 260 3.44 -11.58 9.34
CA GLY A 260 4.77 -11.34 8.79
C GLY A 260 4.89 -11.81 7.34
N LEU A 261 4.47 -13.05 7.04
CA LEU A 261 4.46 -13.60 5.66
C LEU A 261 3.63 -12.74 4.70
N ILE A 262 2.43 -12.33 5.12
CA ILE A 262 1.55 -11.46 4.31
C ILE A 262 2.23 -10.11 4.06
N MET A 263 2.88 -9.54 5.06
CA MET A 263 3.58 -8.27 4.92
C MET A 263 4.66 -8.33 3.84
N TRP A 264 5.60 -9.28 3.90
CA TRP A 264 6.76 -9.22 3.02
C TRP A 264 6.59 -9.96 1.69
N ILE A 265 5.85 -11.06 1.59
CA ILE A 265 5.68 -11.79 0.32
C ILE A 265 4.75 -11.04 -0.63
N PRO A 266 3.43 -10.91 -0.37
CA PRO A 266 2.54 -10.14 -1.24
C PRO A 266 2.95 -8.67 -1.34
N GLY A 267 3.45 -8.06 -0.25
CA GLY A 267 3.94 -6.69 -0.29
C GLY A 267 5.09 -6.50 -1.27
N THR A 268 6.07 -7.40 -1.28
CA THR A 268 7.20 -7.35 -2.24
C THR A 268 6.73 -7.60 -3.67
N MET A 269 5.74 -8.47 -3.87
CA MET A 269 5.12 -8.66 -5.20
C MET A 269 4.49 -7.36 -5.72
N MET A 270 3.85 -6.56 -4.86
CA MET A 270 3.29 -5.26 -5.25
C MET A 270 4.39 -4.25 -5.64
N PHE A 271 5.54 -4.28 -4.96
CA PHE A 271 6.70 -3.46 -5.36
C PHE A 271 7.28 -3.94 -6.71
N ALA A 272 7.37 -5.24 -6.95
CA ALA A 272 7.79 -5.78 -8.24
C ALA A 272 6.84 -5.35 -9.38
N VAL A 273 5.53 -5.43 -9.16
CA VAL A 273 4.52 -4.91 -10.10
C VAL A 273 4.72 -3.41 -10.36
N SER A 274 4.98 -2.64 -9.31
CA SER A 274 5.25 -1.19 -9.44
C SER A 274 6.50 -0.90 -10.28
N ALA A 275 7.58 -1.65 -10.06
CA ALA A 275 8.80 -1.56 -10.87
C ALA A 275 8.54 -1.91 -12.33
N LEU A 276 7.83 -3.00 -12.61
CA LEU A 276 7.43 -3.40 -13.96
C LEU A 276 6.65 -2.30 -14.68
N ILE A 277 5.68 -1.70 -14.00
CA ILE A 277 4.88 -0.60 -14.57
C ILE A 277 5.77 0.60 -14.89
N VAL A 278 6.69 0.97 -14.01
CA VAL A 278 7.61 2.11 -14.22
C VAL A 278 8.52 1.84 -15.42
N ILE A 279 9.10 0.64 -15.51
CA ILE A 279 10.00 0.24 -16.61
C ILE A 279 9.24 0.16 -17.93
N HIS A 280 8.06 -0.47 -17.95
CA HIS A 280 7.24 -0.57 -19.16
C HIS A 280 6.87 0.81 -19.70
N ARG A 281 6.49 1.73 -18.82
CA ARG A 281 6.16 3.11 -19.22
C ARG A 281 7.35 3.87 -19.76
N TRP A 282 8.51 3.73 -19.13
CA TRP A 282 9.74 4.34 -19.61
C TRP A 282 10.11 3.82 -20.98
N ALA A 283 10.11 2.50 -21.18
CA ALA A 283 10.41 1.88 -22.46
C ALA A 283 9.46 2.35 -23.57
N SER A 284 8.16 2.44 -23.28
CA SER A 284 7.16 2.95 -24.22
C SER A 284 7.40 4.42 -24.58
N GLU A 285 7.90 5.23 -23.66
CA GLU A 285 8.20 6.65 -23.89
C GLU A 285 9.46 6.83 -24.74
N GLU A 286 10.51 6.04 -24.49
CA GLU A 286 11.74 6.00 -25.31
C GLU A 286 11.43 5.59 -26.76
N THR A 287 10.61 4.56 -26.96
CA THR A 287 10.18 4.15 -28.31
C THR A 287 9.46 5.28 -29.04
N ARG A 288 8.54 5.96 -28.37
CA ARG A 288 7.82 7.12 -28.97
C ARG A 288 8.74 8.29 -29.32
N ILE A 289 9.76 8.53 -28.51
CA ILE A 289 10.75 9.57 -28.77
C ILE A 289 11.63 9.19 -29.97
N ALA A 290 12.04 7.92 -30.05
CA ALA A 290 12.79 7.39 -31.19
C ALA A 290 12.00 7.51 -32.51
N ASP A 291 10.74 7.05 -32.52
CA ASP A 291 9.85 7.14 -33.68
C ASP A 291 9.64 8.59 -34.15
N ARG A 292 9.54 9.56 -33.20
CA ARG A 292 9.43 10.99 -33.55
C ARG A 292 10.71 11.53 -34.18
N ARG A 293 11.89 11.13 -33.66
CA ARG A 293 13.20 11.54 -34.22
C ARG A 293 13.39 10.99 -35.62
N GLU A 294 13.03 9.75 -35.87
CA GLU A 294 13.05 9.17 -37.22
C GLU A 294 12.16 9.95 -38.20
N ARG A 295 10.90 10.22 -37.81
CA ARG A 295 9.95 10.99 -38.65
C ARG A 295 10.37 12.43 -38.92
N THR A 296 11.18 13.04 -38.04
CA THR A 296 11.63 14.42 -38.20
C THR A 296 13.01 14.55 -38.90
N GLY A 297 13.59 13.44 -39.38
CA GLY A 297 14.88 13.41 -40.05
C GLY A 297 16.07 13.76 -39.11
N ARG A 298 15.83 13.84 -37.80
CA ARG A 298 16.85 14.12 -36.78
C ARG A 298 17.41 12.86 -36.15
N GLY A 299 17.13 11.69 -36.72
CA GLY A 299 17.52 10.41 -36.20
C GLY A 299 18.91 9.98 -36.61
N GLY A 300 19.90 10.08 -35.69
CA GLY A 300 21.00 9.12 -35.70
C GLY A 300 20.49 7.79 -35.20
N ALA A 301 21.04 6.67 -35.70
CA ALA A 301 20.63 5.34 -35.31
C ALA A 301 20.70 5.17 -33.77
N VAL A 302 19.56 5.23 -33.11
CA VAL A 302 19.45 4.93 -31.69
C VAL A 302 19.43 3.42 -31.56
N ALA A 303 20.46 2.87 -30.92
CA ALA A 303 20.49 1.45 -30.59
C ALA A 303 19.22 1.10 -29.84
N LYS A 304 18.40 0.19 -30.40
CA LYS A 304 17.17 -0.33 -29.80
C LYS A 304 17.61 -1.13 -28.59
N THR A 305 17.62 -0.51 -27.41
CA THR A 305 17.90 -1.20 -26.15
C THR A 305 16.80 -2.24 -25.92
N SER A 306 17.18 -3.49 -26.01
CA SER A 306 16.28 -4.61 -25.70
C SER A 306 15.96 -4.60 -24.22
N ASN A 307 14.72 -4.31 -23.88
CA ASN A 307 14.23 -4.38 -22.49
C ASN A 307 14.09 -5.85 -21.99
N GLY A 308 14.44 -6.83 -22.80
CA GLY A 308 14.38 -8.24 -22.46
C GLY A 308 15.19 -8.60 -21.23
N ALA A 309 16.39 -8.03 -21.07
CA ALA A 309 17.24 -8.29 -19.90
C ALA A 309 16.61 -7.75 -18.60
N LEU A 310 15.97 -6.58 -18.63
CA LEU A 310 15.26 -6.03 -17.48
C LEU A 310 14.00 -6.84 -17.15
N ALA A 311 13.22 -7.24 -18.16
CA ALA A 311 12.05 -8.09 -17.97
C ALA A 311 12.45 -9.47 -17.42
N LEU A 312 13.54 -10.04 -17.91
CA LEU A 312 14.09 -11.30 -17.41
C LEU A 312 14.59 -11.15 -15.97
N GLY A 313 15.29 -10.06 -15.63
CA GLY A 313 15.76 -9.80 -14.27
C GLY A 313 14.63 -9.69 -13.26
N LEU A 314 13.52 -9.03 -13.63
CA LEU A 314 12.33 -8.93 -12.79
C LEU A 314 11.57 -10.25 -12.68
N ALA A 315 11.49 -11.03 -13.76
CA ALA A 315 10.89 -12.36 -13.72
C ALA A 315 11.71 -13.30 -12.82
N LEU A 316 13.04 -13.28 -12.91
CA LEU A 316 13.93 -14.03 -12.03
C LEU A 316 13.84 -13.58 -10.57
N PHE A 317 13.75 -12.27 -10.32
CA PHE A 317 13.53 -11.74 -8.98
C PHE A 317 12.18 -12.21 -8.40
N SER A 318 11.11 -12.16 -9.18
CA SER A 318 9.79 -12.65 -8.76
C SER A 318 9.79 -14.16 -8.48
N LEU A 319 10.48 -14.93 -9.33
CA LEU A 319 10.64 -16.37 -9.12
C LEU A 319 11.47 -16.66 -7.87
N LEU A 320 12.57 -15.93 -7.64
CA LEU A 320 13.38 -16.05 -6.44
C LEU A 320 12.58 -15.75 -5.17
N MET A 321 11.75 -14.70 -5.19
CA MET A 321 10.87 -14.37 -4.07
C MET A 321 9.83 -15.46 -3.82
N LEU A 322 9.26 -16.04 -4.87
CA LEU A 322 8.34 -17.17 -4.76
C LEU A 322 9.03 -18.41 -4.16
N LEU A 323 10.21 -18.75 -4.65
CA LEU A 323 10.99 -19.88 -4.12
C LEU A 323 11.38 -19.66 -2.65
N LEU A 324 11.78 -18.44 -2.30
CA LEU A 324 12.07 -18.05 -0.92
C LEU A 324 10.81 -18.21 -0.04
N ALA A 325 9.65 -17.78 -0.51
CA ALA A 325 8.39 -17.93 0.18
C ALA A 325 8.04 -19.40 0.45
N VAL A 326 8.15 -20.25 -0.57
CA VAL A 326 7.90 -21.69 -0.44
C VAL A 326 8.90 -22.34 0.51
N SER A 327 10.18 -21.94 0.46
CA SER A 327 11.20 -22.45 1.37
C SER A 327 10.94 -22.06 2.82
N VAL A 328 10.47 -20.85 3.08
CA VAL A 328 10.09 -20.37 4.41
C VAL A 328 8.93 -21.17 4.97
N VAL A 329 7.87 -21.37 4.17
CA VAL A 329 6.71 -22.20 4.58
C VAL A 329 7.16 -23.62 4.89
N ALA A 330 7.99 -24.23 4.06
CA ALA A 330 8.52 -25.57 4.28
C ALA A 330 9.34 -25.68 5.57
N VAL A 331 10.12 -24.65 5.93
CA VAL A 331 10.93 -24.61 7.17
C VAL A 331 10.02 -24.45 8.40
N ILE A 332 8.93 -23.67 8.30
CA ILE A 332 7.98 -23.49 9.41
C ILE A 332 7.16 -24.76 9.66
N ASP A 333 6.78 -25.50 8.62
CA ASP A 333 5.99 -26.73 8.75
C ASP A 333 6.80 -27.94 9.26
N HIS A 334 8.13 -27.94 9.08
CA HIS A 334 8.97 -29.07 9.48
C HIS A 334 8.98 -29.40 11.00
N PRO A 335 8.98 -28.44 11.95
CA PRO A 335 8.93 -28.75 13.37
C PRO A 335 7.64 -29.40 13.84
N HIS A 336 6.52 -29.11 13.18
CA HIS A 336 5.21 -29.66 13.58
C HIS A 336 4.99 -31.09 13.11
N SER A 337 5.65 -31.56 12.07
CA SER A 337 5.61 -32.96 11.64
C SER A 337 6.38 -33.87 12.59
N GLN A 338 7.54 -33.47 13.07
CA GLN A 338 8.34 -34.26 14.03
C GLN A 338 7.66 -34.40 15.40
N GLN A 339 6.96 -33.38 15.88
CA GLN A 339 6.22 -33.48 17.14
C GLN A 339 5.01 -34.44 17.08
N ARG A 340 4.37 -34.59 15.91
CA ARG A 340 3.30 -35.58 15.74
C ARG A 340 3.82 -37.02 15.76
N ASP A 341 4.96 -37.27 15.18
CA ASP A 341 5.57 -38.62 15.14
C ASP A 341 6.07 -39.05 16.51
N PHE A 342 6.59 -38.16 17.35
CA PHE A 342 6.95 -38.46 18.74
C PHE A 342 5.75 -38.66 19.67
N GLY A 343 4.62 -37.95 19.41
CA GLY A 343 3.39 -38.09 20.18
C GLY A 343 2.67 -39.42 19.97
N MET A 344 2.79 -40.03 18.79
CA MET A 344 2.17 -41.33 18.49
C MET A 344 3.04 -42.54 18.89
N ALA A 345 4.35 -42.37 19.04
CA ALA A 345 5.26 -43.43 19.48
C ALA A 345 5.22 -43.70 21.01
N GLY A 346 4.58 -42.83 21.80
CA GLY A 346 4.49 -42.93 23.27
C GLY A 346 3.26 -43.62 23.82
N ALA A 347 2.30 -44.05 23.00
CA ALA A 347 1.12 -44.76 23.42
C ALA A 347 1.39 -46.27 23.41
N ILE A 348 2.09 -46.77 24.43
CA ILE A 348 2.16 -48.22 24.73
C ILE A 348 0.88 -48.60 25.51
N PRO A 349 0.07 -49.56 25.04
CA PRO A 349 -1.03 -50.03 25.81
C PRO A 349 -0.51 -50.93 26.96
N GLY A 350 -0.81 -50.55 28.22
CA GLY A 350 -0.67 -51.37 29.38
C GLY A 350 -1.98 -52.10 29.71
#